data_21440518f5901267cf782ef307b58532
#
_entry.id   21440518f5901267cf782ef307b58532
#
_cell.length_a   1.000
_cell.length_b   1.000
_cell.length_c   1.000
_cell.angle_alpha   90.00
_cell.angle_beta   90.00
_cell.angle_gamma   90.00
#
_symmetry.space_group_name_H-M   'P 1'
#
loop_
_entity.id
_entity.type
_entity.pdbx_description
1 polymer ?
#
loop_
_entity_poly.entity_id
_entity_poly.type
_entity_poly.pdbx_seq_one_letter_code
_entity_poly.pdbx_strand_id
1 'polypeptide(L)'
;MIRLALVAITLAALAFPLPLRAQGTETFTARLGWVPTTPTDRPNVTGKGSATATLAGRKLTISGAFDGLAAPATVARLHRGIAKGARGAAIGDLTVTQAAGGKLSGSIDLTAEQVEALKQGRLYVQLHTAKGVPPDGSTLWGWLLK
;
A
#
# COMPACT_ATOMS: atom_id res chain seq x y z
N MET A 1 -12.85 38.52 -70.10
CA MET A 1 -13.40 38.20 -68.79
C MET A 1 -12.71 36.97 -68.28
N ILE A 2 -11.74 37.15 -67.42
CA ILE A 2 -10.98 36.03 -66.79
C ILE A 2 -11.64 35.69 -65.50
N ARG A 3 -12.19 34.48 -65.37
CA ARG A 3 -12.72 33.94 -64.08
C ARG A 3 -11.59 33.28 -63.35
N LEU A 4 -11.13 33.86 -62.19
CA LEU A 4 -10.27 33.24 -61.27
C LEU A 4 -11.10 32.21 -60.42
N ALA A 5 -10.75 30.95 -60.55
CA ALA A 5 -11.27 29.93 -59.66
C ALA A 5 -10.35 29.86 -58.42
N LEU A 6 -10.89 30.24 -57.24
CA LEU A 6 -10.24 30.02 -55.94
C LEU A 6 -10.35 28.54 -55.59
N VAL A 7 -9.23 27.85 -55.60
CA VAL A 7 -9.14 26.48 -55.01
C VAL A 7 -8.90 26.62 -53.52
N ALA A 8 -9.91 26.32 -52.73
CA ALA A 8 -9.78 26.22 -51.26
C ALA A 8 -9.13 24.87 -50.93
N ILE A 9 -7.88 24.91 -50.49
CA ILE A 9 -7.20 23.73 -49.94
C ILE A 9 -7.64 23.57 -48.46
N THR A 10 -8.53 22.65 -48.21
CA THR A 10 -8.88 22.25 -46.82
C THR A 10 -7.79 21.33 -46.27
N LEU A 11 -7.00 21.86 -45.37
CA LEU A 11 -6.01 21.08 -44.60
C LEU A 11 -6.76 20.24 -43.56
N ALA A 12 -6.99 18.95 -43.83
CA ALA A 12 -7.50 18.03 -42.87
C ALA A 12 -6.41 17.68 -41.85
N ALA A 13 -6.50 18.20 -40.63
CA ALA A 13 -5.62 17.84 -39.54
C ALA A 13 -5.93 16.40 -39.10
N LEU A 14 -5.07 15.46 -39.49
CA LEU A 14 -5.10 14.10 -38.99
C LEU A 14 -4.65 14.11 -37.52
N ALA A 15 -5.60 14.11 -36.60
CA ALA A 15 -5.34 13.88 -35.18
C ALA A 15 -4.95 12.42 -34.99
N PHE A 16 -3.67 12.13 -34.91
CA PHE A 16 -3.20 10.82 -34.44
C PHE A 16 -3.51 10.68 -32.95
N PRO A 17 -4.24 9.64 -32.52
CA PRO A 17 -4.38 9.37 -31.10
C PRO A 17 -3.00 9.03 -30.54
N LEU A 18 -2.52 9.85 -29.61
CA LEU A 18 -1.32 9.51 -28.85
C LEU A 18 -1.59 8.20 -28.10
N PRO A 19 -0.68 7.22 -28.17
CA PRO A 19 -0.86 5.99 -27.41
C PRO A 19 -0.92 6.34 -25.93
N LEU A 20 -2.04 5.98 -25.28
CA LEU A 20 -2.16 6.02 -23.84
C LEU A 20 -1.05 5.12 -23.29
N ARG A 21 -0.01 5.73 -22.75
CA ARG A 21 1.08 4.98 -22.13
C ARG A 21 0.47 4.27 -20.92
N ALA A 22 0.34 2.94 -20.99
CA ALA A 22 -0.06 2.14 -19.84
C ALA A 22 0.91 2.48 -18.71
N GLN A 23 0.38 2.99 -17.59
CA GLN A 23 1.20 3.25 -16.41
C GLN A 23 1.76 1.91 -15.94
N GLY A 24 3.10 1.79 -15.89
CA GLY A 24 3.78 0.62 -15.37
C GLY A 24 3.37 0.41 -13.91
N THR A 25 3.17 -0.85 -13.53
CA THR A 25 2.93 -1.23 -12.14
C THR A 25 4.25 -1.56 -11.46
N GLU A 26 4.37 -1.18 -10.18
CA GLU A 26 5.50 -1.53 -9.32
C GLU A 26 5.01 -2.41 -8.18
N THR A 27 5.74 -3.47 -7.88
CA THR A 27 5.39 -4.41 -6.82
C THR A 27 6.35 -4.28 -5.64
N PHE A 28 5.78 -4.29 -4.45
CA PHE A 28 6.48 -4.24 -3.17
C PHE A 28 6.01 -5.42 -2.31
N THR A 29 6.88 -5.95 -1.50
CA THR A 29 6.57 -7.06 -0.60
C THR A 29 6.94 -6.72 0.83
N ALA A 30 6.18 -7.27 1.78
CA ALA A 30 6.44 -7.14 3.20
C ALA A 30 6.37 -8.51 3.86
N ARG A 31 7.34 -8.80 4.70
CA ARG A 31 7.27 -9.91 5.64
C ARG A 31 6.73 -9.37 6.96
N LEU A 32 5.60 -9.92 7.42
CA LEU A 32 5.01 -9.52 8.68
C LEU A 32 5.66 -10.31 9.82
N GLY A 33 6.38 -9.61 10.64
CA GLY A 33 7.01 -10.13 11.85
C GLY A 33 6.53 -9.37 13.09
N TRP A 34 7.04 -9.74 14.23
CA TRP A 34 6.64 -9.13 15.50
C TRP A 34 7.08 -7.69 15.60
N VAL A 35 6.18 -6.86 16.13
CA VAL A 35 6.56 -5.51 16.55
C VAL A 35 7.54 -5.59 17.73
N PRO A 36 8.34 -4.55 17.98
CA PRO A 36 9.14 -4.46 19.21
C PRO A 36 8.24 -4.60 20.44
N THR A 37 8.63 -5.49 21.36
CA THR A 37 7.82 -5.85 22.53
C THR A 37 8.67 -5.88 23.79
N THR A 38 8.02 -5.81 24.95
CA THR A 38 8.64 -6.03 26.26
C THR A 38 8.49 -7.50 26.67
N PRO A 39 9.24 -7.99 27.69
CA PRO A 39 9.03 -9.33 28.22
C PRO A 39 7.60 -9.59 28.69
N THR A 40 6.90 -8.57 29.18
CA THR A 40 5.51 -8.65 29.64
C THR A 40 4.54 -8.88 28.48
N ASP A 41 4.74 -8.20 27.35
CA ASP A 41 3.83 -8.29 26.20
C ASP A 41 4.18 -9.46 25.27
N ARG A 42 5.40 -9.98 25.37
CA ARG A 42 5.94 -11.00 24.49
C ARG A 42 5.05 -12.23 24.29
N PRO A 43 4.37 -12.77 25.33
CA PRO A 43 3.49 -13.92 25.17
C PRO A 43 2.27 -13.65 24.26
N ASN A 44 1.87 -12.39 24.12
CA ASN A 44 0.73 -11.97 23.31
C ASN A 44 1.11 -11.54 21.88
N VAL A 45 2.41 -11.38 21.60
CA VAL A 45 2.92 -10.97 20.30
C VAL A 45 3.47 -12.20 19.59
N THR A 46 2.59 -12.88 18.87
CA THR A 46 2.89 -14.11 18.14
C THR A 46 2.35 -13.99 16.70
N GLY A 47 2.71 -14.97 15.88
CA GLY A 47 2.24 -15.06 14.53
C GLY A 47 3.25 -14.59 13.50
N LYS A 48 2.86 -14.69 12.26
CA LYS A 48 3.64 -14.31 11.06
C LYS A 48 2.70 -14.03 9.92
N GLY A 49 3.23 -13.43 8.87
CA GLY A 49 2.47 -13.21 7.65
C GLY A 49 3.30 -12.59 6.54
N SER A 50 2.63 -12.25 5.47
CA SER A 50 3.20 -11.52 4.35
C SER A 50 2.16 -10.64 3.71
N ALA A 51 2.62 -9.60 3.02
CA ALA A 51 1.78 -8.75 2.19
C ALA A 51 2.49 -8.41 0.90
N THR A 52 1.71 -8.24 -0.15
CA THR A 52 2.15 -7.74 -1.45
C THR A 52 1.38 -6.48 -1.77
N ALA A 53 2.06 -5.46 -2.23
CA ALA A 53 1.48 -4.20 -2.64
C ALA A 53 1.85 -3.89 -4.09
N THR A 54 0.87 -3.50 -4.89
CA THR A 54 1.05 -3.09 -6.27
C THR A 54 0.69 -1.62 -6.42
N LEU A 55 1.63 -0.83 -6.89
CA LEU A 55 1.44 0.60 -7.17
C LEU A 55 1.16 0.81 -8.66
N ALA A 56 0.01 1.39 -8.97
CA ALA A 56 -0.37 1.85 -10.32
C ALA A 56 -0.68 3.35 -10.24
N GLY A 57 0.20 4.17 -10.80
CA GLY A 57 0.12 5.62 -10.58
C GLY A 57 0.32 5.95 -9.11
N ARG A 58 -0.74 6.41 -8.45
CA ARG A 58 -0.75 6.66 -6.99
C ARG A 58 -1.67 5.71 -6.22
N LYS A 59 -2.30 4.78 -6.90
CA LYS A 59 -3.16 3.79 -6.27
C LYS A 59 -2.32 2.59 -5.81
N LEU A 60 -2.30 2.35 -4.51
CA LEU A 60 -1.63 1.21 -3.89
C LEU A 60 -2.69 0.16 -3.51
N THR A 61 -2.60 -1.02 -4.12
CA THR A 61 -3.45 -2.16 -3.79
C THR A 61 -2.63 -3.16 -2.99
N ILE A 62 -3.12 -3.51 -1.80
CA ILE A 62 -2.43 -4.39 -0.85
C ILE A 62 -3.26 -5.65 -0.65
N SER A 63 -2.60 -6.79 -0.64
CA SER A 63 -3.16 -8.07 -0.24
C SER A 63 -2.13 -8.86 0.57
N GLY A 64 -2.62 -9.62 1.55
CA GLY A 64 -1.73 -10.40 2.40
C GLY A 64 -2.48 -11.47 3.17
N ALA A 65 -1.70 -12.25 3.91
CA ALA A 65 -2.21 -13.31 4.77
C ALA A 65 -1.36 -13.37 6.05
N PHE A 66 -1.96 -13.85 7.12
CA PHE A 66 -1.32 -14.01 8.41
C PHE A 66 -1.88 -15.22 9.15
N ASP A 67 -1.14 -15.75 10.09
CA ASP A 67 -1.55 -16.85 10.96
C ASP A 67 -0.83 -16.82 12.32
N GLY A 68 -1.29 -17.64 13.24
CA GLY A 68 -0.63 -17.88 14.51
C GLY A 68 -0.69 -16.72 15.51
N LEU A 69 -1.68 -15.83 15.41
CA LEU A 69 -1.88 -14.79 16.41
C LEU A 69 -2.37 -15.36 17.75
N ALA A 70 -1.93 -14.78 18.86
CA ALA A 70 -2.39 -15.15 20.21
C ALA A 70 -3.83 -14.70 20.52
N ALA A 71 -4.34 -13.75 19.74
CA ALA A 71 -5.72 -13.24 19.83
C ALA A 71 -6.19 -12.87 18.43
N PRO A 72 -7.52 -12.78 18.19
CA PRO A 72 -8.03 -12.36 16.89
C PRO A 72 -7.51 -10.99 16.47
N ALA A 73 -7.18 -10.85 15.18
CA ALA A 73 -6.88 -9.56 14.58
C ALA A 73 -8.09 -8.63 14.72
N THR A 74 -7.84 -7.36 15.01
CA THR A 74 -8.87 -6.32 15.15
C THR A 74 -8.80 -5.30 14.04
N VAL A 75 -7.61 -4.84 13.70
CA VAL A 75 -7.38 -3.76 12.74
C VAL A 75 -6.10 -4.07 11.95
N ALA A 76 -6.07 -3.70 10.69
CA ALA A 76 -4.86 -3.60 9.88
C ALA A 76 -4.80 -2.22 9.23
N ARG A 77 -3.61 -1.62 9.18
CA ARG A 77 -3.39 -0.27 8.64
C ARG A 77 -2.09 -0.17 7.88
N LEU A 78 -2.09 0.73 6.89
CA LEU A 78 -0.88 1.20 6.26
C LEU A 78 -0.37 2.42 7.03
N HIS A 79 0.90 2.43 7.34
CA HIS A 79 1.58 3.50 8.07
C HIS A 79 2.72 4.10 7.24
N ARG A 80 3.02 5.37 7.51
CA ARG A 80 4.21 6.05 7.00
C ARG A 80 5.19 6.26 8.15
N GLY A 81 6.32 5.55 8.12
CA GLY A 81 7.40 5.72 9.08
C GLY A 81 8.08 7.09 8.96
N ILE A 82 8.52 7.64 10.08
CA ILE A 82 9.33 8.87 10.10
C ILE A 82 10.70 8.66 9.44
N ALA A 83 11.17 7.42 9.46
CA ALA A 83 12.33 6.93 8.74
C ALA A 83 12.12 5.44 8.42
N LYS A 84 13.00 4.83 7.61
CA LYS A 84 13.01 3.38 7.38
C LYS A 84 13.22 2.65 8.71
N GLY A 85 12.31 1.73 9.05
CA GLY A 85 12.35 0.99 10.31
C GLY A 85 11.84 1.75 11.54
N ALA A 86 11.43 3.00 11.41
CA ALA A 86 10.91 3.82 12.50
C ALA A 86 9.40 4.05 12.35
N ARG A 87 8.67 3.93 13.46
CA ARG A 87 7.21 4.09 13.48
C ARG A 87 6.77 5.46 13.01
N GLY A 88 5.55 5.52 12.51
CA GLY A 88 4.89 6.75 12.09
C GLY A 88 3.38 6.62 12.04
N ALA A 89 2.71 7.67 11.59
CA ALA A 89 1.26 7.76 11.56
C ALA A 89 0.63 6.79 10.55
N ALA A 90 -0.57 6.30 10.86
CA ALA A 90 -1.42 5.59 9.92
C ALA A 90 -1.86 6.54 8.79
N ILE A 91 -1.86 6.03 7.56
CA ILE A 91 -2.28 6.77 6.37
C ILE A 91 -3.46 6.11 5.65
N GLY A 92 -3.86 4.91 6.06
CA GLY A 92 -5.04 4.24 5.50
C GLY A 92 -5.37 2.96 6.24
N ASP A 93 -6.65 2.61 6.20
CA ASP A 93 -7.16 1.39 6.79
C ASP A 93 -7.19 0.26 5.76
N LEU A 94 -6.97 -0.96 6.23
CA LEU A 94 -7.08 -2.19 5.46
C LEU A 94 -8.19 -3.06 6.07
N THR A 95 -8.88 -3.81 5.21
CA THR A 95 -9.79 -4.85 5.67
C THR A 95 -8.99 -6.03 6.18
N VAL A 96 -9.38 -6.60 7.31
CA VAL A 96 -8.70 -7.73 7.93
C VAL A 96 -9.70 -8.77 8.43
N THR A 97 -9.38 -10.05 8.27
CA THR A 97 -10.13 -11.14 8.89
C THR A 97 -9.97 -11.05 10.41
N GLN A 98 -11.07 -10.93 11.14
CA GLN A 98 -11.07 -10.83 12.61
C GLN A 98 -10.96 -12.21 13.24
N ALA A 99 -9.83 -12.84 13.06
CA ALA A 99 -9.48 -14.17 13.58
C ALA A 99 -7.98 -14.25 13.86
N ALA A 100 -7.52 -15.34 14.45
CA ALA A 100 -6.10 -15.59 14.73
C ALA A 100 -5.27 -15.86 13.47
N GLY A 101 -5.92 -16.11 12.35
CA GLY A 101 -5.36 -16.27 11.01
C GLY A 101 -6.37 -15.84 9.96
N GLY A 102 -5.89 -15.41 8.81
CA GLY A 102 -6.74 -14.96 7.72
C GLY A 102 -6.02 -14.05 6.74
N LYS A 103 -6.76 -13.13 6.15
CA LYS A 103 -6.29 -12.25 5.08
C LYS A 103 -6.43 -10.78 5.46
N LEU A 104 -5.61 -9.96 4.85
CA LEU A 104 -5.76 -8.51 4.84
C LEU A 104 -5.74 -8.00 3.40
N SER A 105 -6.47 -6.92 3.14
CA SER A 105 -6.53 -6.33 1.80
C SER A 105 -7.01 -4.88 1.86
N GLY A 106 -6.71 -4.14 0.82
CA GLY A 106 -7.23 -2.78 0.65
C GLY A 106 -6.60 -2.06 -0.52
N SER A 107 -7.18 -0.92 -0.84
CA SER A 107 -6.68 0.02 -1.84
C SER A 107 -6.62 1.41 -1.23
N ILE A 108 -5.50 2.09 -1.40
CA ILE A 108 -5.25 3.42 -0.84
C ILE A 108 -4.71 4.31 -1.95
N ASP A 109 -5.33 5.48 -2.11
CA ASP A 109 -4.82 6.52 -2.99
C ASP A 109 -3.75 7.32 -2.24
N LEU A 110 -2.50 7.17 -2.68
CA LEU A 110 -1.36 7.84 -2.07
C LEU A 110 -1.21 9.28 -2.59
N THR A 111 -0.74 10.17 -1.74
CA THR A 111 -0.20 11.46 -2.18
C THR A 111 1.15 11.24 -2.90
N ALA A 112 1.62 12.24 -3.65
CA ALA A 112 2.94 12.17 -4.28
C ALA A 112 4.06 11.95 -3.25
N GLU A 113 3.98 12.59 -2.08
CA GLU A 113 4.95 12.41 -0.99
C GLU A 113 4.90 10.99 -0.39
N GLN A 114 3.71 10.40 -0.30
CA GLN A 114 3.56 9.03 0.18
C GLN A 114 4.11 8.01 -0.82
N VAL A 115 3.99 8.27 -2.14
CA VAL A 115 4.63 7.45 -3.17
C VAL A 115 6.16 7.49 -3.01
N GLU A 116 6.74 8.67 -2.78
CA GLU A 116 8.18 8.78 -2.51
C GLU A 116 8.57 8.03 -1.23
N ALA A 117 7.77 8.14 -0.17
CA ALA A 117 8.00 7.38 1.07
C ALA A 117 7.97 5.86 0.83
N LEU A 118 7.05 5.36 0.00
CA LEU A 118 7.00 3.96 -0.41
C LEU A 118 8.30 3.53 -1.11
N LYS A 119 8.75 4.30 -2.08
CA LYS A 119 9.99 4.02 -2.83
C LYS A 119 11.24 4.06 -1.94
N GLN A 120 11.20 4.83 -0.87
CA GLN A 120 12.25 4.92 0.14
C GLN A 120 12.17 3.81 1.21
N GLY A 121 11.20 2.87 1.11
CA GLY A 121 11.00 1.81 2.08
C GLY A 121 10.45 2.29 3.43
N ARG A 122 9.70 3.38 3.45
CA ARG A 122 9.15 4.01 4.66
C ARG A 122 7.68 3.71 4.91
N LEU A 123 7.00 2.98 4.03
CA LEU A 123 5.64 2.51 4.28
C LEU A 123 5.67 1.09 4.86
N TYR A 124 4.82 0.84 5.84
CA TYR A 124 4.68 -0.47 6.44
C TYR A 124 3.22 -0.81 6.75
N VAL A 125 2.91 -2.09 6.68
CA VAL A 125 1.63 -2.66 7.12
C VAL A 125 1.75 -3.02 8.58
N GLN A 126 0.77 -2.66 9.39
CA GLN A 126 0.69 -3.03 10.80
C GLN A 126 -0.65 -3.69 11.10
N LEU A 127 -0.59 -4.80 11.83
CA LEU A 127 -1.74 -5.57 12.26
C LEU A 127 -1.84 -5.53 13.78
N HIS A 128 -3.05 -5.36 14.27
CA HIS A 128 -3.38 -5.19 15.67
C HIS A 128 -4.26 -6.35 16.17
N THR A 129 -4.13 -6.67 17.44
CA THR A 129 -5.00 -7.61 18.16
C THR A 129 -5.48 -6.99 19.48
N ALA A 130 -6.50 -7.58 20.07
CA ALA A 130 -6.99 -7.14 21.40
C ALA A 130 -5.95 -7.30 22.52
N LYS A 131 -4.93 -8.14 22.32
CA LYS A 131 -3.88 -8.44 23.30
C LYS A 131 -2.47 -8.02 22.88
N GLY A 132 -2.34 -7.27 21.81
CA GLY A 132 -1.03 -6.78 21.33
C GLY A 132 -0.40 -5.75 22.28
N VAL A 133 0.69 -5.15 21.83
CA VAL A 133 1.43 -4.16 22.65
C VAL A 133 0.56 -2.93 22.92
N PRO A 134 0.35 -2.55 24.18
CA PRO A 134 -0.38 -1.31 24.49
C PRO A 134 0.32 -0.05 23.93
N PRO A 135 -0.44 1.04 23.69
CA PRO A 135 -1.88 1.20 23.94
C PRO A 135 -2.77 0.71 22.81
N ASP A 136 -2.23 0.46 21.62
CA ASP A 136 -3.00 0.25 20.39
C ASP A 136 -3.18 -1.22 19.99
N GLY A 137 -2.55 -2.16 20.69
CA GLY A 137 -2.64 -3.57 20.36
C GLY A 137 -1.79 -4.01 19.18
N SER A 138 -0.78 -3.25 18.78
CA SER A 138 0.11 -3.62 17.68
C SER A 138 0.77 -4.98 17.90
N THR A 139 0.81 -5.82 16.88
CA THR A 139 1.25 -7.21 16.99
C THR A 139 2.22 -7.59 15.88
N LEU A 140 1.84 -7.44 14.64
CA LEU A 140 2.71 -7.69 13.49
C LEU A 140 2.91 -6.42 12.67
N TRP A 141 4.07 -6.27 12.10
CA TRP A 141 4.35 -5.24 11.11
C TRP A 141 5.28 -5.75 10.01
N GLY A 142 5.26 -5.07 8.87
CA GLY A 142 6.16 -5.38 7.76
C GLY A 142 6.35 -4.19 6.84
N TRP A 143 7.58 -3.90 6.50
CA TRP A 143 7.97 -2.80 5.62
C TRP A 143 7.83 -3.24 4.17
N LEU A 144 7.18 -2.39 3.36
CA LEU A 144 6.99 -2.62 1.93
C LEU A 144 8.28 -2.28 1.19
N LEU A 145 8.93 -3.30 0.66
CA LEU A 145 10.22 -3.19 -0.03
C LEU A 145 10.14 -3.81 -1.43
N LYS A 146 10.97 -3.32 -2.34
CA LYS A 146 11.20 -3.92 -3.67
C LYS A 146 12.07 -5.16 -3.56
#